data_65d4b778d72f7c90512e4d571c5147f8
#
_entry.id   65d4b778d72f7c90512e4d571c5147f8
#
_cell.length_a   1.000
_cell.length_b   1.000
_cell.length_c   1.000
_cell.angle_alpha   90.00
_cell.angle_beta   90.00
_cell.angle_gamma   90.00
#
_symmetry.space_group_name_H-M   'P 1'
#
loop_
_entity.id
_entity.type
_entity.pdbx_description
1 polymer ?
#
loop_
_entity_poly.entity_id
_entity_poly.type
_entity_poly.pdbx_seq_one_letter_code
_entity_poly.pdbx_strand_id
1 'polypeptide(L)'
;WRENFWEVNTEKETFHGAAGDTTVDMMKKTEWMDVYQGEHFRAVSLSLQDSGSMYFLLPDENTDVNELVSDPDLMKVIRRDESSDNWYSPMVNLSVPKFKVSEKTDLIETVRALGVTDALDADLADFSPLTGDKENLYLSKADHAAMLEIDENGVTGAAYTELGVSETA
;
A
#
# COMPACT_ATOMS: atom_id res chain seq x y z
N TRP A 1 13.74 -7.80 -5.37
CA TRP A 1 14.51 -7.78 -4.12
C TRP A 1 15.99 -7.56 -4.42
N ARG A 2 16.71 -6.99 -3.50
CA ARG A 2 18.19 -6.96 -3.58
C ARG A 2 18.75 -8.37 -3.45
N GLU A 3 18.14 -9.18 -2.59
CA GLU A 3 18.40 -10.60 -2.41
C GLU A 3 17.08 -11.34 -2.54
N ASN A 4 16.95 -12.15 -3.60
CA ASN A 4 15.73 -12.89 -3.91
C ASN A 4 15.40 -13.93 -2.83
N PHE A 5 14.13 -14.31 -2.75
CA PHE A 5 13.78 -15.57 -2.12
C PHE A 5 14.19 -16.73 -3.05
N TRP A 6 14.54 -17.84 -2.47
CA TRP A 6 14.86 -19.07 -3.22
C TRP A 6 13.57 -19.86 -3.43
N GLU A 7 13.19 -20.13 -4.67
CA GLU A 7 11.96 -20.89 -5.00
C GLU A 7 11.90 -22.24 -4.27
N VAL A 8 13.05 -22.87 -4.02
CA VAL A 8 13.12 -24.14 -3.29
C VAL A 8 12.66 -24.01 -1.83
N ASN A 9 12.62 -22.81 -1.29
CA ASN A 9 12.14 -22.50 0.07
C ASN A 9 10.69 -22.00 0.08
N THR A 10 10.00 -22.01 -1.08
CA THR A 10 8.58 -21.69 -1.16
C THR A 10 7.77 -22.96 -0.98
N GLU A 11 6.90 -22.97 0.00
CA GLU A 11 6.08 -24.14 0.36
C GLU A 11 4.61 -23.74 0.49
N LYS A 12 3.71 -24.69 0.26
CA LYS A 12 2.28 -24.48 0.52
C LYS A 12 2.00 -24.50 2.01
N GLU A 13 1.47 -23.42 2.53
CA GLU A 13 1.10 -23.27 3.93
C GLU A 13 -0.30 -22.67 4.07
N THR A 14 -0.88 -22.82 5.26
CA THR A 14 -2.13 -22.18 5.62
C THR A 14 -1.86 -20.73 6.02
N PHE A 15 -2.55 -19.81 5.38
CA PHE A 15 -2.61 -18.39 5.76
C PHE A 15 -3.93 -18.14 6.49
N HIS A 16 -3.85 -17.65 7.73
CA HIS A 16 -5.00 -17.34 8.58
C HIS A 16 -5.45 -15.89 8.32
N GLY A 17 -6.33 -15.71 7.35
CA GLY A 17 -6.85 -14.40 6.97
C GLY A 17 -8.13 -14.03 7.72
N ALA A 18 -8.51 -12.75 7.69
CA ALA A 18 -9.75 -12.27 8.32
C ALA A 18 -11.02 -12.94 7.74
N ALA A 19 -10.98 -13.36 6.47
CA ALA A 19 -12.08 -14.07 5.81
C ALA A 19 -12.03 -15.59 6.01
N GLY A 20 -11.04 -16.11 6.74
CA GLY A 20 -10.80 -17.53 6.99
C GLY A 20 -9.47 -18.04 6.43
N ASP A 21 -9.23 -19.31 6.66
CA ASP A 21 -8.00 -19.98 6.26
C ASP A 21 -7.95 -20.21 4.74
N THR A 22 -6.79 -19.93 4.15
CA THR A 22 -6.52 -20.22 2.75
C THR A 22 -5.13 -20.83 2.58
N THR A 23 -4.94 -21.65 1.55
CA THR A 23 -3.63 -22.19 1.22
C THR A 23 -2.90 -21.26 0.26
N VAL A 24 -1.70 -20.86 0.64
CA VAL A 24 -0.84 -19.95 -0.14
C VAL A 24 0.53 -20.58 -0.40
N ASP A 25 1.23 -20.07 -1.40
CA ASP A 25 2.64 -20.33 -1.58
C ASP A 25 3.41 -19.37 -0.65
N MET A 26 4.01 -19.91 0.42
CA MET A 26 4.72 -19.16 1.44
C MET A 26 6.21 -19.16 1.15
N MET A 27 6.76 -18.00 0.79
CA MET A 27 8.18 -17.78 0.56
C MET A 27 8.91 -17.65 1.90
N LYS A 28 10.03 -18.32 2.07
CA LYS A 28 10.79 -18.33 3.32
C LYS A 28 12.24 -17.93 3.10
N LYS A 29 12.77 -17.14 4.02
CA LYS A 29 14.21 -16.86 4.13
C LYS A 29 14.62 -16.63 5.56
N THR A 30 15.89 -16.95 5.86
CA THR A 30 16.48 -16.73 7.18
C THR A 30 17.74 -15.91 7.01
N GLU A 31 17.74 -14.70 7.53
CA GLU A 31 18.89 -13.79 7.44
C GLU A 31 18.87 -12.75 8.57
N TRP A 32 19.97 -12.02 8.72
CA TRP A 32 20.01 -10.85 9.60
C TRP A 32 19.20 -9.71 8.96
N MET A 33 18.20 -9.21 9.67
CA MET A 33 17.32 -8.14 9.19
C MET A 33 17.15 -7.06 10.24
N ASP A 34 16.98 -5.82 9.80
CA ASP A 34 16.56 -4.74 10.68
C ASP A 34 15.07 -4.93 11.02
N VAL A 35 14.80 -5.05 12.30
CA VAL A 35 13.45 -5.20 12.86
C VAL A 35 13.14 -3.94 13.67
N TYR A 36 11.96 -3.40 13.47
CA TYR A 36 11.38 -2.37 14.34
C TYR A 36 10.39 -3.03 15.29
N GLN A 37 10.53 -2.76 16.59
CA GLN A 37 9.57 -3.20 17.60
C GLN A 37 8.67 -2.02 17.97
N GLY A 38 7.46 -1.98 17.42
CA GLY A 38 6.40 -1.07 17.83
C GLY A 38 5.71 -1.55 19.10
N GLU A 39 4.75 -0.77 19.58
CA GLU A 39 3.94 -1.12 20.74
C GLU A 39 2.99 -2.29 20.44
N HIS A 40 2.42 -2.32 19.21
CA HIS A 40 1.39 -3.29 18.80
C HIS A 40 1.75 -4.07 17.54
N PHE A 41 2.98 -3.96 17.05
CA PHE A 41 3.43 -4.66 15.83
C PHE A 41 4.96 -4.78 15.79
N ARG A 42 5.41 -5.67 14.93
CA ARG A 42 6.81 -5.71 14.48
C ARG A 42 6.86 -5.41 13.00
N ALA A 43 7.93 -4.74 12.56
CA ALA A 43 8.15 -4.50 11.16
C ALA A 43 9.56 -4.96 10.75
N VAL A 44 9.66 -5.51 9.54
CA VAL A 44 10.92 -5.80 8.86
C VAL A 44 10.96 -5.08 7.53
N SER A 45 12.16 -4.75 7.05
CA SER A 45 12.35 -4.17 5.73
C SER A 45 13.18 -5.07 4.83
N LEU A 46 12.73 -5.24 3.59
CA LEU A 46 13.51 -5.88 2.53
C LEU A 46 13.91 -4.82 1.50
N SER A 47 15.20 -4.70 1.24
CA SER A 47 15.72 -3.77 0.23
C SER A 47 15.33 -4.20 -1.18
N LEU A 48 14.94 -3.25 -2.00
CA LEU A 48 14.72 -3.43 -3.42
C LEU A 48 16.03 -3.21 -4.20
N GLN A 49 16.09 -3.74 -5.44
CA GLN A 49 17.32 -3.80 -6.22
C GLN A 49 17.88 -2.42 -6.57
N ASP A 50 17.05 -1.53 -7.08
CA ASP A 50 17.49 -0.23 -7.56
C ASP A 50 17.45 0.85 -6.47
N SER A 51 16.34 0.94 -5.75
CA SER A 51 16.19 1.87 -4.62
C SER A 51 14.94 1.55 -3.80
N GLY A 52 14.94 1.98 -2.55
CA GLY A 52 13.82 1.81 -1.63
C GLY A 52 13.79 0.48 -0.91
N SER A 53 12.73 0.30 -0.16
CA SER A 53 12.50 -0.91 0.64
C SER A 53 11.01 -1.22 0.70
N MET A 54 10.70 -2.50 0.81
CA MET A 54 9.37 -2.99 1.16
C MET A 54 9.33 -3.28 2.65
N TYR A 55 8.34 -2.74 3.34
CA TYR A 55 8.14 -2.98 4.77
C TYR A 55 7.00 -3.97 4.96
N PHE A 56 7.24 -4.97 5.79
CA PHE A 56 6.23 -5.92 6.24
C PHE A 56 5.96 -5.68 7.71
N LEU A 57 4.71 -5.39 8.03
CA LEU A 57 4.25 -5.19 9.38
C LEU A 57 3.47 -6.41 9.83
N LEU A 58 3.87 -6.97 10.97
CA LEU A 58 3.17 -8.06 11.62
C LEU A 58 2.50 -7.52 12.89
N PRO A 59 1.17 -7.36 12.90
CA PRO A 59 0.44 -6.98 14.11
C PRO A 59 0.62 -8.02 15.21
N ASP A 60 0.53 -7.56 16.46
CA ASP A 60 0.42 -8.46 17.60
C ASP A 60 -0.94 -9.18 17.57
N GLU A 61 -1.02 -10.30 18.25
CA GLU A 61 -2.26 -11.08 18.32
C GLU A 61 -3.43 -10.23 18.86
N ASN A 62 -4.56 -10.25 18.13
CA ASN A 62 -5.76 -9.46 18.39
C ASN A 62 -5.67 -7.94 18.11
N THR A 63 -4.60 -7.46 17.46
CA THR A 63 -4.53 -6.09 16.97
C THR A 63 -5.25 -5.96 15.62
N ASP A 64 -6.17 -5.01 15.48
CA ASP A 64 -6.80 -4.73 14.18
C ASP A 64 -5.79 -4.05 13.26
N VAL A 65 -5.62 -4.61 12.06
CA VAL A 65 -4.72 -4.06 11.03
C VAL A 65 -5.07 -2.60 10.69
N ASN A 66 -6.36 -2.24 10.73
CA ASN A 66 -6.82 -0.87 10.47
C ASN A 66 -6.36 0.13 11.55
N GLU A 67 -6.16 -0.31 12.78
CA GLU A 67 -5.66 0.54 13.87
C GLU A 67 -4.20 0.92 13.64
N LEU A 68 -3.40 0.04 13.01
CA LEU A 68 -2.01 0.32 12.71
C LEU A 68 -1.81 1.51 11.77
N VAL A 69 -2.78 1.82 10.91
CA VAL A 69 -2.71 2.99 10.00
C VAL A 69 -2.61 4.30 10.79
N SER A 70 -3.17 4.32 12.00
CA SER A 70 -3.16 5.48 12.91
C SER A 70 -2.07 5.39 13.99
N ASP A 71 -1.29 4.31 14.01
CA ASP A 71 -0.23 4.11 15.01
C ASP A 71 0.92 5.11 14.77
N PRO A 72 1.34 5.90 15.78
CA PRO A 72 2.44 6.85 15.65
C PRO A 72 3.76 6.20 15.23
N ASP A 73 3.99 4.95 15.61
CA ASP A 73 5.21 4.21 15.30
C ASP A 73 5.29 3.82 13.82
N LEU A 74 4.14 3.70 13.13
CA LEU A 74 4.12 3.44 11.68
C LEU A 74 4.93 4.49 10.91
N MET A 75 4.80 5.76 11.27
CA MET A 75 5.54 6.84 10.61
C MET A 75 7.05 6.79 10.90
N LYS A 76 7.46 6.28 12.05
CA LYS A 76 8.88 6.05 12.37
C LYS A 76 9.47 4.95 11.49
N VAL A 77 8.70 3.88 11.25
CA VAL A 77 9.08 2.80 10.33
C VAL A 77 9.21 3.32 8.91
N ILE A 78 8.18 3.99 8.38
CA ILE A 78 8.15 4.49 6.99
C ILE A 78 9.28 5.49 6.72
N ARG A 79 9.57 6.37 7.67
CA ARG A 79 10.65 7.37 7.58
C ARG A 79 12.02 6.80 7.93
N ARG A 80 12.08 5.54 8.37
CA ARG A 80 13.28 4.90 8.91
C ARG A 80 13.96 5.80 9.94
N ASP A 81 13.22 6.18 10.98
CA ASP A 81 13.76 7.01 12.05
C ASP A 81 14.79 6.22 12.87
N GLU A 82 16.05 6.35 12.45
CA GLU A 82 17.19 5.67 13.09
C GLU A 82 17.51 6.20 14.49
N SER A 83 16.91 7.32 14.90
CA SER A 83 17.04 7.83 16.28
C SER A 83 16.20 7.06 17.29
N SER A 84 15.31 6.20 16.82
CA SER A 84 14.47 5.36 17.69
C SER A 84 15.27 4.15 18.19
N ASP A 85 15.26 3.94 19.51
CA ASP A 85 15.86 2.76 20.16
C ASP A 85 15.12 1.46 19.87
N ASN A 86 14.04 1.51 19.10
CA ASN A 86 13.19 0.37 18.76
C ASN A 86 13.73 -0.48 17.58
N TRP A 87 14.80 -0.01 16.92
CA TRP A 87 15.47 -0.78 15.87
C TRP A 87 16.51 -1.74 16.44
N TYR A 88 16.51 -2.97 15.96
CA TYR A 88 17.52 -3.99 16.27
C TYR A 88 17.68 -4.96 15.10
N SER A 89 18.77 -5.68 15.04
CA SER A 89 19.09 -6.53 13.87
C SER A 89 19.31 -7.98 14.32
N PRO A 90 18.25 -8.78 14.50
CA PRO A 90 18.35 -10.20 14.85
C PRO A 90 18.48 -11.08 13.62
N MET A 91 18.76 -12.35 13.84
CA MET A 91 18.49 -13.39 12.84
C MET A 91 16.97 -13.61 12.76
N VAL A 92 16.38 -13.36 11.61
CA VAL A 92 14.92 -13.45 11.36
C VAL A 92 14.61 -14.63 10.47
N ASN A 93 13.65 -15.45 10.88
CA ASN A 93 12.97 -16.41 10.00
C ASN A 93 11.74 -15.68 9.42
N LEU A 94 11.87 -15.18 8.20
CA LEU A 94 10.81 -14.48 7.51
C LEU A 94 9.99 -15.43 6.65
N SER A 95 8.66 -15.38 6.79
CA SER A 95 7.71 -16.07 5.91
C SER A 95 6.74 -15.05 5.33
N VAL A 96 6.67 -14.95 4.02
CA VAL A 96 5.80 -14.01 3.30
C VAL A 96 5.01 -14.78 2.23
N PRO A 97 3.68 -14.67 2.21
CA PRO A 97 2.91 -15.29 1.15
C PRO A 97 3.18 -14.61 -0.20
N LYS A 98 3.20 -15.39 -1.28
CA LYS A 98 3.05 -14.84 -2.63
C LYS A 98 1.62 -14.35 -2.79
N PHE A 99 1.46 -13.15 -3.33
CA PHE A 99 0.14 -12.63 -3.60
C PHE A 99 0.13 -11.64 -4.77
N LYS A 100 -1.05 -11.49 -5.33
CA LYS A 100 -1.38 -10.42 -6.27
C LYS A 100 -2.70 -9.82 -5.85
N VAL A 101 -2.70 -8.52 -5.61
CA VAL A 101 -3.90 -7.75 -5.28
C VAL A 101 -4.06 -6.61 -6.27
N SER A 102 -5.30 -6.31 -6.59
CA SER A 102 -5.65 -5.14 -7.39
C SER A 102 -6.96 -4.56 -6.89
N GLU A 103 -7.00 -3.25 -6.82
CA GLU A 103 -8.19 -2.52 -6.38
C GLU A 103 -8.45 -1.35 -7.32
N LYS A 104 -9.72 -1.05 -7.53
CA LYS A 104 -10.18 0.15 -8.23
C LYS A 104 -11.22 0.85 -7.38
N THR A 105 -10.95 2.11 -7.05
CA THR A 105 -11.79 2.93 -6.17
C THR A 105 -12.26 4.17 -6.91
N ASP A 106 -13.56 4.45 -6.82
CA ASP A 106 -14.12 5.74 -7.19
C ASP A 106 -13.81 6.76 -6.07
N LEU A 107 -13.15 7.84 -6.44
CA LEU A 107 -12.70 8.87 -5.50
C LEU A 107 -13.66 10.05 -5.39
N ILE A 108 -14.77 10.13 -6.14
CA ILE A 108 -15.67 11.28 -6.17
C ILE A 108 -16.14 11.65 -4.75
N GLU A 109 -16.65 10.67 -4.00
CA GLU A 109 -17.13 10.94 -2.64
C GLU A 109 -15.97 11.27 -1.67
N THR A 110 -14.80 10.67 -1.86
CA THR A 110 -13.61 11.00 -1.05
C THR A 110 -13.14 12.43 -1.30
N VAL A 111 -13.06 12.84 -2.56
CA VAL A 111 -12.67 14.21 -2.96
C VAL A 111 -13.67 15.22 -2.44
N ARG A 112 -14.97 14.90 -2.50
CA ARG A 112 -16.06 15.73 -1.94
C ARG A 112 -15.90 15.89 -0.42
N ALA A 113 -15.64 14.80 0.31
CA ALA A 113 -15.42 14.80 1.76
C ALA A 113 -14.20 15.64 2.17
N LEU A 114 -13.18 15.73 1.30
CA LEU A 114 -12.01 16.60 1.49
C LEU A 114 -12.28 18.08 1.18
N GLY A 115 -13.52 18.45 0.80
CA GLY A 115 -13.94 19.83 0.58
C GLY A 115 -13.85 20.32 -0.86
N VAL A 116 -13.54 19.44 -1.82
CA VAL A 116 -13.60 19.78 -3.25
C VAL A 116 -15.05 19.61 -3.72
N THR A 117 -15.82 20.69 -3.70
CA THR A 117 -17.26 20.69 -4.04
C THR A 117 -17.52 21.32 -5.40
N ASP A 118 -16.98 22.50 -5.65
CA ASP A 118 -17.30 23.30 -6.83
C ASP A 118 -16.91 22.61 -8.13
N ALA A 119 -15.74 21.98 -8.16
CA ALA A 119 -15.27 21.24 -9.34
C ALA A 119 -16.15 20.01 -9.70
N LEU A 120 -16.93 19.50 -8.73
CA LEU A 120 -17.84 18.38 -8.89
C LEU A 120 -19.28 18.80 -9.23
N ASP A 121 -19.55 20.10 -9.19
CA ASP A 121 -20.86 20.66 -9.44
C ASP A 121 -20.90 21.28 -10.84
N ALA A 122 -21.85 20.82 -11.65
CA ALA A 122 -21.99 21.24 -13.03
C ALA A 122 -22.29 22.73 -13.22
N ASP A 123 -22.89 23.36 -12.20
CA ASP A 123 -23.26 24.79 -12.24
C ASP A 123 -22.18 25.73 -11.65
N LEU A 124 -21.26 25.16 -10.84
CA LEU A 124 -20.24 25.91 -10.11
C LEU A 124 -18.82 25.71 -10.66
N ALA A 125 -18.57 24.60 -11.36
CA ALA A 125 -17.25 24.28 -11.87
C ALA A 125 -16.76 25.29 -12.91
N ASP A 126 -15.50 25.69 -12.82
CA ASP A 126 -14.84 26.55 -13.81
C ASP A 126 -13.52 25.93 -14.30
N PHE A 127 -13.60 25.25 -15.43
CA PHE A 127 -12.45 24.69 -16.14
C PHE A 127 -12.04 25.55 -17.35
N SER A 128 -12.54 26.77 -17.48
CA SER A 128 -12.21 27.68 -18.58
C SER A 128 -10.71 27.96 -18.76
N PRO A 129 -9.86 27.96 -17.70
CA PRO A 129 -8.42 28.07 -17.87
C PRO A 129 -7.78 26.90 -18.59
N LEU A 130 -8.42 25.72 -18.61
CA LEU A 130 -7.93 24.53 -19.29
C LEU A 130 -8.33 24.48 -20.76
N THR A 131 -9.55 24.91 -21.09
CA THR A 131 -10.12 24.80 -22.43
C THR A 131 -10.00 26.08 -23.26
N GLY A 132 -9.80 27.21 -22.62
CA GLY A 132 -9.82 28.54 -23.27
C GLY A 132 -11.21 29.03 -23.67
N ASP A 133 -12.23 28.20 -23.56
CA ASP A 133 -13.63 28.47 -23.84
C ASP A 133 -14.49 28.35 -22.58
N LYS A 134 -15.68 28.96 -22.59
CA LYS A 134 -16.63 28.86 -21.49
C LYS A 134 -17.54 27.63 -21.60
N GLU A 135 -16.96 26.50 -21.91
CA GLU A 135 -17.66 25.24 -21.80
C GLU A 135 -17.87 24.92 -20.32
N ASN A 136 -19.09 24.62 -19.93
CA ASN A 136 -19.41 24.22 -18.56
C ASN A 136 -18.96 22.78 -18.33
N LEU A 137 -17.68 22.62 -18.07
CA LEU A 137 -17.08 21.33 -17.70
C LEU A 137 -17.10 21.17 -16.18
N TYR A 138 -17.41 19.98 -15.74
CA TYR A 138 -17.28 19.58 -14.35
C TYR A 138 -16.60 18.23 -14.22
N LEU A 139 -15.99 17.96 -13.07
CA LEU A 139 -15.35 16.68 -12.77
C LEU A 139 -16.42 15.63 -12.52
N SER A 140 -16.64 14.75 -13.49
CA SER A 140 -17.67 13.71 -13.46
C SER A 140 -17.14 12.33 -13.10
N LYS A 141 -15.79 12.17 -13.12
CA LYS A 141 -15.13 10.89 -12.88
C LYS A 141 -13.80 11.13 -12.18
N ALA A 142 -13.54 10.34 -11.14
CA ALA A 142 -12.25 10.30 -10.44
C ALA A 142 -11.98 8.86 -10.00
N ASP A 143 -11.30 8.08 -10.83
CA ASP A 143 -10.95 6.69 -10.55
C ASP A 143 -9.49 6.58 -10.14
N HIS A 144 -9.22 5.79 -9.12
CA HIS A 144 -7.89 5.33 -8.77
C HIS A 144 -7.83 3.82 -8.84
N ALA A 145 -6.85 3.29 -9.55
CA ALA A 145 -6.59 1.86 -9.55
C ALA A 145 -5.14 1.59 -9.20
N ALA A 146 -4.92 0.57 -8.39
CA ALA A 146 -3.59 0.11 -8.01
C ALA A 146 -3.53 -1.42 -8.04
N MET A 147 -2.34 -1.93 -8.32
CA MET A 147 -2.03 -3.35 -8.24
C MET A 147 -0.67 -3.53 -7.57
N LEU A 148 -0.58 -4.60 -6.78
CA LEU A 148 0.67 -5.04 -6.15
C LEU A 148 0.78 -6.55 -6.31
N GLU A 149 1.94 -7.01 -6.76
CA GLU A 149 2.29 -8.42 -6.87
C GLU A 149 3.63 -8.67 -6.19
N ILE A 150 3.70 -9.70 -5.38
CA ILE A 150 4.91 -10.11 -4.65
C ILE A 150 5.19 -11.58 -4.94
N ASP A 151 6.40 -11.85 -5.41
CA ASP A 151 6.93 -13.18 -5.63
C ASP A 151 8.41 -13.30 -5.19
N GLU A 152 9.05 -14.42 -5.47
CA GLU A 152 10.45 -14.69 -5.10
C GLU A 152 11.43 -13.69 -5.74
N ASN A 153 11.10 -13.14 -6.91
CA ASN A 153 11.96 -12.25 -7.67
C ASN A 153 11.85 -10.81 -7.23
N GLY A 154 10.69 -10.41 -6.67
CA GLY A 154 10.51 -9.03 -6.26
C GLY A 154 9.10 -8.58 -6.01
N VAL A 155 8.94 -7.28 -6.16
CA VAL A 155 7.68 -6.56 -6.04
C VAL A 155 7.39 -5.88 -7.37
N THR A 156 6.21 -6.11 -7.90
CA THR A 156 5.68 -5.38 -9.05
C THR A 156 4.49 -4.55 -8.59
N GLY A 157 4.57 -3.24 -8.75
CA GLY A 157 3.50 -2.32 -8.43
C GLY A 157 3.15 -1.44 -9.63
N ALA A 158 1.86 -1.18 -9.82
CA ALA A 158 1.36 -0.21 -10.78
C ALA A 158 0.14 0.49 -10.21
N ALA A 159 0.07 1.81 -10.44
CA ALA A 159 -1.10 2.58 -10.06
C ALA A 159 -1.35 3.67 -11.11
N TYR A 160 -2.62 4.04 -11.27
CA TYR A 160 -3.00 5.20 -12.05
C TYR A 160 -4.19 5.90 -11.42
N THR A 161 -4.31 7.20 -11.70
CA THR A 161 -5.49 7.99 -11.38
C THR A 161 -6.03 8.58 -12.68
N GLU A 162 -7.30 8.41 -12.92
CA GLU A 162 -8.01 8.96 -14.06
C GLU A 162 -9.01 10.00 -13.57
N LEU A 163 -8.90 11.21 -14.08
CA LEU A 163 -9.87 12.29 -13.86
C LEU A 163 -10.58 12.55 -15.18
N GLY A 164 -11.90 12.47 -15.18
CA GLY A 164 -12.72 12.71 -16.34
C GLY A 164 -13.62 13.94 -16.12
N VAL A 165 -13.68 14.83 -17.11
CA VAL A 165 -14.61 15.94 -17.11
C VAL A 165 -15.73 15.69 -18.15
N SER A 166 -16.91 16.17 -17.85
CA SER A 166 -18.07 16.11 -18.76
C SER A 166 -18.65 17.51 -18.93
N GLU A 167 -19.23 17.74 -20.09
CA GLU A 167 -20.04 18.93 -20.35
C GLU A 167 -21.42 18.80 -19.71
N THR A 168 -21.97 19.93 -19.24
CA THR A 168 -23.41 20.00 -18.93
C THR A 168 -24.19 20.11 -20.22
N ALA A 169 -25.27 19.32 -20.32
CA ALA A 169 -26.19 19.37 -21.47
C ALA A 169 -27.06 20.64 -21.46
#